data_9225af36f4b735ce202e49f3532680f7
#
_entry.id   9225af36f4b735ce202e49f3532680f7
#
_cell.length_a   1.000
_cell.length_b   1.000
_cell.length_c   1.000
_cell.angle_alpha   90.00
_cell.angle_beta   90.00
_cell.angle_gamma   90.00
#
_symmetry.space_group_name_H-M   'P 1'
#
loop_
_entity.id
_entity.type
_entity.pdbx_description
1 polymer ?
#
loop_
_entity_poly.entity_id
_entity_poly.type
_entity_poly.pdbx_seq_one_letter_code
_entity_poly.pdbx_strand_id
1 'polypeptide(L)'
;RVAQVLEVPVVPETQENLPMAVEAPKAPATRRPDTAIHPDANAQGSFASDDEALRQLAFEEHKTHRKGELSMSVLGNIQSNTRPEGPTNKVRRTSGSFLVPAPIKPDISREGTEFSFGLPFSAGISLRYDFNPRWGIGTGVVYTNLSRSFLGDYGKTLEDGSISMLYDTDITNQQHYIGIPVNVFFNIVNTGNWNFHVRLDGMGEKLVDNHFLVHDSAGDLHLHQKAQGLQFSAGVGVGLEFKFSPNVGIYFDPTIRYYFDGNQPRSIRTIQPLRMDFEAGLRFSLGR
;
A
#
# COMPACT_ATOMS: atom_id res chain seq x y z
N ARG A 1 -5.72 -14.93 -52.35
CA ARG A 1 -6.31 -13.64 -52.00
C ARG A 1 -5.30 -12.87 -51.17
N VAL A 2 -4.92 -11.72 -51.75
CA VAL A 2 -3.85 -10.81 -51.45
C VAL A 2 -4.00 -10.20 -50.04
N ALA A 3 -2.94 -10.26 -49.28
CA ALA A 3 -2.80 -9.52 -48.01
C ALA A 3 -2.49 -8.05 -48.33
N GLN A 4 -3.30 -7.14 -47.82
CA GLN A 4 -3.03 -5.70 -47.84
C GLN A 4 -2.15 -5.35 -46.64
N VAL A 5 -0.94 -4.86 -46.96
CA VAL A 5 -0.02 -4.22 -46.04
C VAL A 5 -0.54 -2.79 -45.80
N LEU A 6 -0.87 -2.43 -44.58
CA LEU A 6 -1.15 -1.06 -44.18
C LEU A 6 0.16 -0.32 -43.93
N GLU A 7 0.47 0.63 -44.77
CA GLU A 7 1.55 1.61 -44.61
C GLU A 7 1.25 2.57 -43.48
N VAL A 8 2.19 2.73 -42.55
CA VAL A 8 2.17 3.74 -41.49
C VAL A 8 2.77 5.04 -42.07
N PRO A 9 2.10 6.19 -41.95
CA PRO A 9 2.65 7.46 -42.43
C PRO A 9 3.80 7.93 -41.55
N VAL A 10 4.93 8.21 -42.19
CA VAL A 10 6.11 8.87 -41.60
C VAL A 10 5.79 10.34 -41.39
N VAL A 11 5.90 10.82 -40.14
CA VAL A 11 5.84 12.23 -39.79
C VAL A 11 7.19 12.88 -40.05
N PRO A 12 7.28 14.01 -40.75
CA PRO A 12 8.56 14.68 -40.99
C PRO A 12 9.08 15.39 -39.72
N GLU A 13 10.36 15.16 -39.45
CA GLU A 13 11.15 15.84 -38.44
C GLU A 13 11.24 17.35 -38.74
N THR A 14 10.65 18.16 -37.87
CA THR A 14 10.82 19.62 -37.91
C THR A 14 12.12 19.97 -37.18
N GLN A 15 13.11 20.42 -37.94
CA GLN A 15 14.34 21.03 -37.43
C GLN A 15 13.98 22.35 -36.70
N GLU A 16 14.13 22.36 -35.40
CA GLU A 16 13.98 23.56 -34.57
C GLU A 16 15.32 24.33 -34.51
N ASN A 17 15.30 25.53 -35.11
CA ASN A 17 16.40 26.45 -35.14
C ASN A 17 16.76 26.96 -33.74
N LEU A 18 18.01 26.81 -33.37
CA LEU A 18 18.63 27.49 -32.22
C LEU A 18 18.67 29.02 -32.45
N PRO A 19 18.19 29.83 -31.53
CA PRO A 19 18.43 31.26 -31.58
C PRO A 19 19.84 31.62 -31.09
N MET A 20 20.46 32.48 -31.84
CA MET A 20 21.75 33.12 -31.65
C MET A 20 21.92 33.79 -30.26
N ALA A 21 23.15 33.69 -29.76
CA ALA A 21 23.63 34.37 -28.58
C ALA A 21 23.33 35.87 -28.59
N VAL A 22 22.66 36.35 -27.54
CA VAL A 22 22.47 37.79 -27.26
C VAL A 22 23.69 38.27 -26.49
N GLU A 23 24.37 39.24 -27.10
CA GLU A 23 25.54 39.96 -26.61
C GLU A 23 25.17 40.79 -25.34
N ALA A 24 25.97 40.65 -24.28
CA ALA A 24 25.80 41.38 -23.03
C ALA A 24 26.15 42.88 -23.18
N PRO A 25 25.37 43.79 -22.61
CA PRO A 25 25.69 45.24 -22.69
C PRO A 25 26.85 45.57 -21.74
N LYS A 26 27.84 46.30 -22.31
CA LYS A 26 28.96 46.94 -21.60
C LYS A 26 28.45 47.95 -20.56
N ALA A 27 28.92 47.79 -19.33
CA ALA A 27 28.75 48.75 -18.25
C ALA A 27 29.54 50.05 -18.53
N PRO A 28 29.00 51.24 -18.20
CA PRO A 28 29.72 52.51 -18.34
C PRO A 28 30.73 52.72 -17.18
N ALA A 29 31.90 53.13 -17.52
CA ALA A 29 32.96 53.52 -16.59
C ALA A 29 32.56 54.78 -15.77
N THR A 30 32.45 54.64 -14.46
CA THR A 30 32.23 55.77 -13.54
C THR A 30 33.54 56.11 -12.85
N ARG A 31 33.90 57.39 -12.98
CA ARG A 31 35.08 58.06 -12.44
C ARG A 31 35.16 57.90 -10.92
N ARG A 32 36.38 57.64 -10.42
CA ARG A 32 36.76 57.77 -9.01
C ARG A 32 36.90 59.23 -8.66
N PRO A 33 36.39 59.74 -7.52
CA PRO A 33 36.99 60.83 -6.79
C PRO A 33 37.91 60.25 -5.69
N ASP A 34 39.17 60.70 -5.73
CA ASP A 34 40.10 60.52 -4.61
C ASP A 34 39.59 61.35 -3.43
N THR A 35 39.27 60.71 -2.36
CA THR A 35 39.18 61.32 -1.03
C THR A 35 39.83 60.39 -0.04
N ALA A 36 41.02 60.74 0.36
CA ALA A 36 41.75 60.06 1.47
C ALA A 36 40.97 60.29 2.76
N ILE A 37 40.38 59.23 3.32
CA ILE A 37 39.83 59.24 4.67
C ILE A 37 40.75 58.33 5.52
N HIS A 38 41.32 58.90 6.55
CA HIS A 38 42.11 58.21 7.59
C HIS A 38 41.28 57.07 8.18
N PRO A 39 41.89 55.90 8.42
CA PRO A 39 41.17 54.83 9.13
C PRO A 39 41.17 55.16 10.61
N ASP A 40 39.99 55.46 11.15
CA ASP A 40 39.75 55.44 12.60
C ASP A 40 39.88 54.01 13.11
N ALA A 41 40.83 53.81 14.02
CA ALA A 41 41.18 52.52 14.59
C ALA A 41 40.14 51.95 15.61
N ASN A 42 38.86 52.26 15.48
CA ASN A 42 37.85 51.83 16.46
C ASN A 42 36.64 51.07 15.88
N ALA A 43 36.72 50.58 14.61
CA ALA A 43 35.63 49.84 13.97
C ALA A 43 35.84 48.30 13.97
N GLN A 44 36.80 47.78 14.71
CA GLN A 44 37.04 46.30 14.75
C GLN A 44 36.22 45.55 15.80
N GLY A 45 35.34 46.22 16.56
CA GLY A 45 34.60 45.59 17.67
C GLY A 45 33.20 45.07 17.33
N SER A 46 32.58 45.46 16.19
CA SER A 46 31.17 45.15 15.96
C SER A 46 30.88 43.94 15.01
N PHE A 47 31.80 43.67 14.09
CA PHE A 47 31.56 42.54 13.14
C PHE A 47 31.78 41.15 13.72
N ALA A 48 32.63 41.03 14.76
CA ALA A 48 32.85 39.74 15.44
C ALA A 48 31.69 39.33 16.36
N SER A 49 30.95 40.34 16.90
CA SER A 49 29.77 40.08 17.75
C SER A 49 28.56 39.63 16.96
N ASP A 50 28.37 40.16 15.73
CA ASP A 50 27.24 39.82 14.90
C ASP A 50 27.39 38.44 14.28
N ASP A 51 28.60 38.04 13.90
CA ASP A 51 28.89 36.68 13.44
C ASP A 51 28.75 35.64 14.56
N GLU A 52 29.09 35.99 15.79
CA GLU A 52 28.93 35.12 16.94
C GLU A 52 27.48 35.02 17.39
N ALA A 53 26.71 36.12 17.29
CA ALA A 53 25.25 36.10 17.50
C ALA A 53 24.51 35.29 16.42
N LEU A 54 24.90 35.43 15.15
CA LEU A 54 24.34 34.61 14.07
C LEU A 54 24.69 33.14 14.20
N ARG A 55 25.91 32.81 14.67
CA ARG A 55 26.30 31.43 14.99
C ARG A 55 25.54 30.89 16.19
N GLN A 56 25.27 31.69 17.21
CA GLN A 56 24.48 31.27 18.37
C GLN A 56 23.02 31.05 17.98
N LEU A 57 22.41 31.93 17.16
CA LEU A 57 21.06 31.74 16.62
C LEU A 57 20.97 30.47 15.74
N ALA A 58 21.96 30.24 14.88
CA ALA A 58 22.02 29.01 14.06
C ALA A 58 22.26 27.76 14.92
N PHE A 59 22.97 27.88 16.04
CA PHE A 59 23.19 26.78 17.01
C PHE A 59 21.96 26.54 17.89
N GLU A 60 21.18 27.57 18.23
CA GLU A 60 19.95 27.45 18.98
C GLU A 60 18.83 26.85 18.11
N GLU A 61 18.78 27.21 16.82
CA GLU A 61 17.86 26.60 15.88
C GLU A 61 18.12 25.10 15.66
N HIS A 62 19.39 24.65 15.80
CA HIS A 62 19.75 23.24 15.78
C HIS A 62 19.52 22.51 17.12
N LYS A 63 19.30 23.22 18.21
CA LYS A 63 19.17 22.66 19.57
C LYS A 63 17.74 22.43 20.03
N THR A 64 16.72 22.75 19.22
CA THR A 64 15.41 22.22 19.45
C THR A 64 15.42 20.73 19.04
N HIS A 65 16.03 19.88 19.88
CA HIS A 65 15.69 18.47 19.92
C HIS A 65 14.19 18.40 20.17
N ARG A 66 13.39 18.38 19.10
CA ARG A 66 11.99 18.00 19.20
C ARG A 66 12.01 16.62 19.83
N LYS A 67 11.49 16.52 21.05
CA LYS A 67 11.22 15.23 21.69
C LYS A 67 10.43 14.41 20.67
N GLY A 68 10.75 13.13 20.53
CA GLY A 68 10.04 12.26 19.61
C GLY A 68 8.53 12.34 19.87
N GLU A 69 7.74 12.33 18.80
CA GLU A 69 6.28 12.40 18.86
C GLU A 69 5.72 10.99 18.69
N LEU A 70 4.95 10.54 19.70
CA LEU A 70 4.22 9.27 19.63
C LEU A 70 2.79 9.55 19.18
N SER A 71 2.31 8.83 18.19
CA SER A 71 0.93 8.89 17.73
C SER A 71 0.32 7.50 17.59
N MET A 72 -0.99 7.43 17.78
CA MET A 72 -1.80 6.23 17.57
C MET A 72 -2.79 6.50 16.43
N SER A 73 -3.06 5.51 15.61
CA SER A 73 -4.05 5.64 14.54
C SER A 73 -5.05 4.49 14.57
N VAL A 74 -6.29 4.81 14.20
CA VAL A 74 -7.31 3.82 13.81
C VAL A 74 -7.43 3.88 12.30
N LEU A 75 -7.30 2.75 11.64
CA LEU A 75 -7.21 2.67 10.19
C LEU A 75 -8.23 1.72 9.58
N GLY A 76 -8.63 2.07 8.36
CA GLY A 76 -9.30 1.21 7.41
C GLY A 76 -8.50 1.16 6.10
N ASN A 77 -8.44 0.01 5.46
CA ASN A 77 -7.75 -0.20 4.21
C ASN A 77 -8.63 -1.00 3.26
N ILE A 78 -8.66 -0.56 2.00
CA ILE A 78 -9.33 -1.24 0.89
C ILE A 78 -8.28 -1.53 -0.17
N GLN A 79 -8.27 -2.77 -0.68
CA GLN A 79 -7.35 -3.17 -1.73
C GLN A 79 -8.04 -3.18 -3.09
N SER A 80 -7.29 -2.85 -4.14
CA SER A 80 -7.79 -2.93 -5.51
C SER A 80 -8.25 -4.36 -5.82
N ASN A 81 -9.39 -4.48 -6.48
CA ASN A 81 -9.93 -5.74 -6.94
C ASN A 81 -10.02 -5.71 -8.48
N THR A 82 -8.91 -6.02 -9.15
CA THR A 82 -8.91 -6.17 -10.59
C THR A 82 -9.36 -7.58 -10.91
N ARG A 83 -10.47 -7.74 -11.65
CA ARG A 83 -10.87 -9.06 -12.14
C ARG A 83 -9.76 -9.59 -13.06
N PRO A 84 -9.19 -10.77 -12.83
CA PRO A 84 -8.48 -11.43 -13.89
C PRO A 84 -9.51 -11.81 -14.95
N GLU A 85 -9.41 -11.28 -16.16
CA GLU A 85 -10.06 -11.82 -17.32
C GLU A 85 -9.43 -13.19 -17.61
N GLY A 86 -9.89 -14.22 -16.90
CA GLY A 86 -9.59 -15.60 -17.23
C GLY A 86 -10.43 -16.02 -18.44
N PRO A 87 -9.92 -16.94 -19.29
CA PRO A 87 -10.70 -17.46 -20.40
C PRO A 87 -11.99 -18.10 -19.88
N THR A 88 -13.12 -17.56 -20.30
CA THR A 88 -14.46 -18.09 -20.04
C THR A 88 -14.67 -19.39 -20.80
N ASN A 89 -13.96 -20.43 -20.44
CA ASN A 89 -14.28 -21.80 -20.89
C ASN A 89 -15.24 -22.42 -19.88
N LYS A 90 -16.53 -22.12 -20.05
CA LYS A 90 -17.61 -22.89 -19.42
C LYS A 90 -17.56 -24.31 -19.95
N VAL A 91 -16.73 -25.15 -19.37
CA VAL A 91 -16.81 -26.60 -19.59
C VAL A 91 -18.02 -27.11 -18.81
N ARG A 92 -19.17 -27.08 -19.45
CA ARG A 92 -20.38 -27.74 -18.96
C ARG A 92 -20.10 -29.24 -18.96
N ARG A 93 -19.77 -29.82 -17.83
CA ARG A 93 -19.64 -31.27 -17.70
C ARG A 93 -21.02 -31.87 -17.47
N THR A 94 -21.40 -32.77 -18.35
CA THR A 94 -22.55 -33.66 -18.20
C THR A 94 -22.31 -34.58 -17.02
N SER A 95 -23.29 -34.70 -16.12
CA SER A 95 -23.30 -35.63 -15.00
C SER A 95 -22.96 -37.03 -15.45
N GLY A 96 -21.79 -37.54 -15.09
CA GLY A 96 -21.44 -38.93 -15.16
C GLY A 96 -21.26 -39.44 -13.74
N SER A 97 -22.16 -40.34 -13.30
CA SER A 97 -22.00 -41.05 -12.03
C SER A 97 -20.81 -41.96 -12.14
N PHE A 98 -19.70 -41.62 -11.50
CA PHE A 98 -18.58 -42.53 -11.29
C PHE A 98 -18.64 -43.07 -9.87
N LEU A 99 -18.74 -44.38 -9.73
CA LEU A 99 -18.51 -45.14 -8.50
C LEU A 99 -17.03 -44.94 -8.10
N VAL A 100 -16.77 -44.13 -7.08
CA VAL A 100 -15.43 -43.94 -6.51
C VAL A 100 -15.31 -44.80 -5.25
N PRO A 101 -14.43 -45.77 -5.22
CA PRO A 101 -14.18 -46.60 -4.03
C PRO A 101 -13.05 -45.94 -3.21
N ALA A 102 -13.37 -45.06 -2.29
CA ALA A 102 -12.50 -44.67 -1.17
C ALA A 102 -13.32 -43.92 -0.13
N PRO A 103 -12.98 -43.97 1.18
CA PRO A 103 -13.62 -43.14 2.20
C PRO A 103 -13.20 -41.68 1.95
N ILE A 104 -14.00 -40.96 1.19
CA ILE A 104 -13.79 -39.53 0.92
C ILE A 104 -14.33 -38.82 2.16
N LYS A 105 -13.44 -38.08 2.83
CA LYS A 105 -13.87 -37.12 3.85
C LYS A 105 -14.70 -36.04 3.15
N PRO A 106 -15.69 -35.42 3.82
CA PRO A 106 -16.39 -34.29 3.27
C PRO A 106 -15.35 -33.19 2.98
N ASP A 107 -15.11 -32.91 1.71
CA ASP A 107 -14.09 -31.97 1.25
C ASP A 107 -14.42 -31.45 -0.14
N ILE A 108 -13.82 -30.32 -0.47
CA ILE A 108 -13.87 -29.75 -1.81
C ILE A 108 -12.96 -30.59 -2.71
N SER A 109 -13.56 -31.40 -3.59
CA SER A 109 -12.81 -32.32 -4.44
C SER A 109 -12.20 -31.63 -5.66
N ARG A 110 -12.79 -30.51 -6.10
CA ARG A 110 -12.31 -29.71 -7.21
C ARG A 110 -12.69 -28.25 -7.06
N GLU A 111 -11.70 -27.37 -7.23
CA GLU A 111 -11.92 -25.93 -7.42
C GLU A 111 -12.02 -25.62 -8.92
N GLY A 112 -13.04 -24.89 -9.34
CA GLY A 112 -13.16 -24.37 -10.71
C GLY A 112 -12.06 -23.36 -11.05
N THR A 113 -11.96 -23.01 -12.31
CA THR A 113 -10.97 -22.04 -12.80
C THR A 113 -11.47 -20.61 -12.81
N GLU A 114 -12.77 -20.41 -12.69
CA GLU A 114 -13.40 -19.07 -12.64
C GLU A 114 -13.54 -18.65 -11.17
N PHE A 115 -12.89 -17.56 -10.81
CA PHE A 115 -12.96 -16.98 -9.46
C PHE A 115 -13.56 -15.59 -9.52
N SER A 116 -14.46 -15.30 -8.60
CA SER A 116 -14.89 -13.94 -8.28
C SER A 116 -14.34 -13.57 -6.93
N PHE A 117 -13.67 -12.42 -6.83
CA PHE A 117 -13.10 -11.94 -5.57
C PHE A 117 -13.98 -10.82 -5.01
N GLY A 118 -14.33 -10.93 -3.74
CA GLY A 118 -14.90 -9.83 -2.99
C GLY A 118 -13.88 -8.71 -2.78
N LEU A 119 -14.35 -7.54 -2.38
CA LEU A 119 -13.48 -6.42 -2.04
C LEU A 119 -12.68 -6.74 -0.78
N PRO A 120 -11.35 -6.86 -0.84
CA PRO A 120 -10.54 -7.05 0.35
C PRO A 120 -10.61 -5.83 1.25
N PHE A 121 -10.90 -6.06 2.51
CA PHE A 121 -11.02 -5.03 3.52
C PHE A 121 -10.14 -5.34 4.71
N SER A 122 -9.47 -4.31 5.24
CA SER A 122 -8.69 -4.43 6.47
C SER A 122 -9.03 -3.29 7.42
N ALA A 123 -8.96 -3.57 8.72
CA ALA A 123 -9.11 -2.56 9.76
C ALA A 123 -8.09 -2.83 10.88
N GLY A 124 -7.63 -1.78 11.54
CA GLY A 124 -6.62 -1.95 12.57
C GLY A 124 -6.32 -0.72 13.39
N ILE A 125 -5.37 -0.91 14.28
CA ILE A 125 -4.76 0.15 15.08
C ILE A 125 -3.26 0.13 14.86
N SER A 126 -2.65 1.31 14.77
CA SER A 126 -1.21 1.46 14.62
C SER A 126 -0.65 2.50 15.56
N LEU A 127 0.63 2.30 15.90
CA LEU A 127 1.44 3.24 16.66
C LEU A 127 2.55 3.72 15.76
N ARG A 128 2.79 5.02 15.76
CA ARG A 128 3.89 5.66 15.03
C ARG A 128 4.70 6.51 15.99
N TYR A 129 6.02 6.37 15.93
CA TYR A 129 6.98 7.16 16.67
C TYR A 129 7.89 7.93 15.70
N ASP A 130 7.74 9.24 15.66
CA ASP A 130 8.58 10.14 14.89
C ASP A 130 9.76 10.59 15.79
N PHE A 131 10.95 10.01 15.57
CA PHE A 131 12.14 10.31 16.39
C PHE A 131 12.83 11.60 15.96
N ASN A 132 12.54 12.10 14.76
CA ASN A 132 12.92 13.44 14.31
C ASN A 132 11.88 13.98 13.30
N PRO A 133 11.96 15.26 12.88
CA PRO A 133 10.98 15.84 11.97
C PRO A 133 10.85 15.14 10.61
N ARG A 134 11.88 14.37 10.19
CA ARG A 134 11.91 13.70 8.89
C ARG A 134 11.63 12.21 8.96
N TRP A 135 12.00 11.54 10.06
CA TRP A 135 11.94 10.08 10.13
C TRP A 135 11.05 9.60 11.26
N GLY A 136 10.25 8.59 10.96
CA GLY A 136 9.43 7.87 11.92
C GLY A 136 9.39 6.39 11.62
N ILE A 137 9.04 5.62 12.63
CA ILE A 137 8.78 4.18 12.53
C ILE A 137 7.37 3.90 13.05
N GLY A 138 6.76 2.84 12.58
CA GLY A 138 5.43 2.45 13.02
C GLY A 138 5.25 0.94 13.05
N THR A 139 4.32 0.52 13.89
CA THR A 139 3.84 -0.86 13.96
C THR A 139 2.38 -0.87 14.38
N GLY A 140 1.74 -2.04 14.36
CA GLY A 140 0.33 -2.11 14.72
C GLY A 140 -0.21 -3.52 14.69
N VAL A 141 -1.53 -3.62 14.74
CA VAL A 141 -2.28 -4.86 14.52
C VAL A 141 -3.38 -4.57 13.52
N VAL A 142 -3.43 -5.38 12.48
CA VAL A 142 -4.39 -5.25 11.37
C VAL A 142 -5.13 -6.56 11.21
N TYR A 143 -6.44 -6.49 11.15
CA TYR A 143 -7.31 -7.58 10.76
C TYR A 143 -7.70 -7.41 9.30
N THR A 144 -7.63 -8.49 8.51
CA THR A 144 -7.99 -8.49 7.09
C THR A 144 -8.99 -9.59 6.78
N ASN A 145 -10.01 -9.26 6.01
CA ASN A 145 -10.97 -10.19 5.45
C ASN A 145 -10.80 -10.26 3.93
N LEU A 146 -10.62 -11.49 3.43
CA LEU A 146 -10.60 -11.80 2.01
C LEU A 146 -11.75 -12.74 1.70
N SER A 147 -12.46 -12.49 0.61
CA SER A 147 -13.53 -13.36 0.13
C SER A 147 -13.30 -13.72 -1.33
N ARG A 148 -13.58 -14.96 -1.68
CA ARG A 148 -13.61 -15.44 -3.06
C ARG A 148 -14.78 -16.39 -3.25
N SER A 149 -15.40 -16.35 -4.42
CA SER A 149 -16.45 -17.28 -4.83
C SER A 149 -16.01 -18.00 -6.10
N PHE A 150 -16.32 -19.27 -6.19
CA PHE A 150 -15.99 -20.12 -7.35
C PHE A 150 -16.98 -21.27 -7.46
N LEU A 151 -17.08 -21.83 -8.67
CA LEU A 151 -17.80 -23.09 -8.89
C LEU A 151 -16.89 -24.27 -8.56
N GLY A 152 -17.37 -25.20 -7.76
CA GLY A 152 -16.59 -26.36 -7.32
C GLY A 152 -17.43 -27.61 -7.11
N ASP A 153 -16.73 -28.74 -6.96
CA ASP A 153 -17.36 -30.01 -6.64
C ASP A 153 -17.14 -30.33 -5.14
N TYR A 154 -18.21 -30.63 -4.44
CA TYR A 154 -18.19 -30.92 -3.00
C TYR A 154 -18.76 -32.28 -2.71
N GLY A 155 -18.05 -33.07 -1.92
CA GLY A 155 -18.48 -34.39 -1.42
C GLY A 155 -19.13 -34.27 -0.04
N LYS A 156 -20.43 -34.62 0.08
CA LYS A 156 -21.16 -34.64 1.35
C LYS A 156 -21.33 -36.10 1.81
N THR A 157 -20.96 -36.39 3.04
CA THR A 157 -21.28 -37.70 3.65
C THR A 157 -22.72 -37.66 4.18
N LEU A 158 -23.54 -38.59 3.74
CA LEU A 158 -24.90 -38.79 4.21
C LEU A 158 -24.93 -39.59 5.52
N GLU A 159 -26.08 -39.62 6.21
CA GLU A 159 -26.25 -40.34 7.48
C GLU A 159 -26.05 -41.84 7.36
N ASP A 160 -26.30 -42.43 6.19
CA ASP A 160 -26.09 -43.84 5.88
C ASP A 160 -24.62 -44.17 5.55
N GLY A 161 -23.69 -43.21 5.62
CA GLY A 161 -22.28 -43.37 5.28
C GLY A 161 -21.99 -43.30 3.79
N SER A 162 -22.99 -43.12 2.93
CA SER A 162 -22.79 -42.90 1.50
C SER A 162 -22.33 -41.48 1.22
N ILE A 163 -21.69 -41.27 0.05
CA ILE A 163 -21.21 -39.94 -0.35
C ILE A 163 -22.05 -39.43 -1.49
N SER A 164 -22.68 -38.28 -1.27
CA SER A 164 -23.34 -37.51 -2.31
C SER A 164 -22.39 -36.45 -2.85
N MET A 165 -22.18 -36.42 -4.16
CA MET A 165 -21.35 -35.43 -4.82
C MET A 165 -22.24 -34.31 -5.38
N LEU A 166 -21.98 -33.10 -4.96
CA LEU A 166 -22.53 -31.87 -5.52
C LEU A 166 -21.53 -31.34 -6.57
N TYR A 167 -21.96 -31.23 -7.80
CA TYR A 167 -21.13 -30.76 -8.91
C TYR A 167 -21.48 -29.34 -9.28
N ASP A 168 -20.48 -28.55 -9.71
CA ASP A 168 -20.63 -27.18 -10.18
C ASP A 168 -21.46 -26.30 -9.22
N THR A 169 -21.20 -26.45 -7.91
CA THR A 169 -21.89 -25.74 -6.85
C THR A 169 -21.14 -24.44 -6.53
N ASP A 170 -21.89 -23.37 -6.24
CA ASP A 170 -21.34 -22.12 -5.78
C ASP A 170 -20.72 -22.28 -4.39
N ILE A 171 -19.42 -22.03 -4.30
CA ILE A 171 -18.65 -22.10 -3.06
C ILE A 171 -18.06 -20.73 -2.78
N THR A 172 -18.37 -20.19 -1.63
CA THR A 172 -17.75 -18.95 -1.13
C THR A 172 -16.74 -19.28 -0.05
N ASN A 173 -15.50 -18.88 -0.25
CA ASN A 173 -14.42 -19.00 0.73
C ASN A 173 -14.15 -17.65 1.39
N GLN A 174 -14.15 -17.63 2.71
CA GLN A 174 -13.78 -16.46 3.51
C GLN A 174 -12.54 -16.77 4.32
N GLN A 175 -11.59 -15.86 4.28
CA GLN A 175 -10.28 -15.99 4.92
C GLN A 175 -10.05 -14.78 5.81
N HIS A 176 -9.73 -15.02 7.08
CA HIS A 176 -9.51 -14.02 8.09
C HIS A 176 -8.05 -14.03 8.53
N TYR A 177 -7.38 -12.89 8.42
CA TYR A 177 -5.97 -12.74 8.77
C TYR A 177 -5.81 -11.75 9.91
N ILE A 178 -4.80 -12.00 10.73
CA ILE A 178 -4.26 -11.01 11.69
C ILE A 178 -2.82 -10.74 11.29
N GLY A 179 -2.48 -9.47 11.11
CA GLY A 179 -1.18 -9.01 10.66
C GLY A 179 -0.52 -8.01 11.59
N ILE A 180 0.80 -8.00 11.54
CA ILE A 180 1.65 -7.02 12.21
C ILE A 180 2.42 -6.27 11.14
N PRO A 181 2.08 -5.00 10.86
CA PRO A 181 2.85 -4.14 9.97
C PRO A 181 4.09 -3.57 10.68
N VAL A 182 5.13 -3.33 9.91
CA VAL A 182 6.31 -2.54 10.30
C VAL A 182 6.51 -1.48 9.23
N ASN A 183 6.47 -0.21 9.61
CA ASN A 183 6.49 0.92 8.70
C ASN A 183 7.67 1.82 8.98
N VAL A 184 8.26 2.39 7.93
CA VAL A 184 9.23 3.47 7.98
C VAL A 184 8.66 4.66 7.24
N PHE A 185 8.63 5.82 7.87
CA PHE A 185 8.11 7.06 7.32
C PHE A 185 9.23 8.05 7.07
N PHE A 186 9.19 8.69 5.91
CA PHE A 186 10.03 9.83 5.60
C PHE A 186 9.15 11.03 5.28
N ASN A 187 9.11 12.00 6.21
CA ASN A 187 8.32 13.23 6.06
C ASN A 187 9.08 14.19 5.11
N ILE A 188 8.48 14.47 3.96
CA ILE A 188 9.03 15.39 2.95
C ILE A 188 8.68 16.82 3.33
N VAL A 189 7.40 17.06 3.64
CA VAL A 189 6.86 18.37 4.02
C VAL A 189 6.06 18.20 5.30
N ASN A 190 6.39 19.01 6.29
CA ASN A 190 5.64 19.09 7.54
C ASN A 190 5.42 20.58 7.85
N THR A 191 4.36 21.15 7.29
CA THR A 191 4.07 22.58 7.37
C THR A 191 2.67 22.80 7.91
N GLY A 192 2.58 23.48 9.06
CA GLY A 192 1.30 23.83 9.67
C GLY A 192 0.44 22.59 9.94
N ASN A 193 -0.69 22.50 9.24
CA ASN A 193 -1.66 21.41 9.41
C ASN A 193 -1.44 20.23 8.45
N TRP A 194 -0.52 20.37 7.49
CA TRP A 194 -0.28 19.36 6.46
C TRP A 194 1.04 18.63 6.67
N ASN A 195 0.99 17.30 6.55
CA ASN A 195 2.18 16.46 6.50
C ASN A 195 2.10 15.59 5.24
N PHE A 196 3.12 15.70 4.38
CA PHE A 196 3.30 14.82 3.24
C PHE A 196 4.51 13.92 3.48
N HIS A 197 4.33 12.60 3.35
CA HIS A 197 5.37 11.62 3.63
C HIS A 197 5.41 10.49 2.61
N VAL A 198 6.57 9.84 2.52
CA VAL A 198 6.75 8.54 1.86
C VAL A 198 6.78 7.48 2.94
N ARG A 199 6.17 6.33 2.65
CA ARG A 199 6.12 5.16 3.54
C ARG A 199 6.74 3.95 2.84
N LEU A 200 7.63 3.26 3.54
CA LEU A 200 8.03 1.89 3.24
C LEU A 200 7.42 1.00 4.31
N ASP A 201 6.81 -0.10 3.90
CA ASP A 201 6.19 -1.01 4.84
C ASP A 201 6.46 -2.48 4.52
N GLY A 202 6.55 -3.26 5.57
CA GLY A 202 6.54 -4.70 5.56
C GLY A 202 5.42 -5.21 6.46
N MET A 203 4.78 -6.32 6.11
CA MET A 203 3.73 -6.91 6.93
C MET A 203 3.87 -8.42 6.97
N GLY A 204 3.75 -8.98 8.17
CA GLY A 204 3.57 -10.41 8.40
C GLY A 204 2.14 -10.67 8.87
N GLU A 205 1.40 -11.53 8.15
CA GLU A 205 0.02 -11.86 8.44
C GLU A 205 -0.13 -13.36 8.66
N LYS A 206 -0.92 -13.75 9.65
CA LYS A 206 -1.29 -15.12 9.91
C LYS A 206 -2.76 -15.35 9.59
N LEU A 207 -3.05 -16.38 8.81
CA LEU A 207 -4.41 -16.86 8.61
C LEU A 207 -4.92 -17.47 9.92
N VAL A 208 -6.01 -16.93 10.45
CA VAL A 208 -6.60 -17.36 11.72
C VAL A 208 -7.88 -18.16 11.52
N ASP A 209 -8.62 -17.89 10.46
CA ASP A 209 -9.81 -18.64 10.08
C ASP A 209 -9.92 -18.76 8.56
N ASN A 210 -10.35 -19.95 8.10
CA ASN A 210 -10.58 -20.26 6.70
C ASN A 210 -11.81 -21.13 6.59
N HIS A 211 -12.93 -20.53 6.21
CA HIS A 211 -14.16 -21.25 6.07
C HIS A 211 -14.74 -21.16 4.67
N PHE A 212 -15.42 -22.21 4.28
CA PHE A 212 -16.12 -22.33 3.02
C PHE A 212 -17.61 -22.45 3.29
N LEU A 213 -18.38 -21.71 2.53
CA LEU A 213 -19.82 -21.77 2.47
C LEU A 213 -20.19 -22.41 1.13
N VAL A 214 -20.75 -23.61 1.18
CA VAL A 214 -21.23 -24.33 0.00
C VAL A 214 -22.73 -24.13 -0.08
N HIS A 215 -23.17 -23.48 -1.17
CA HIS A 215 -24.59 -23.23 -1.40
C HIS A 215 -25.26 -24.46 -2.00
N ASP A 216 -26.04 -25.18 -1.17
CA ASP A 216 -26.84 -26.31 -1.60
C ASP A 216 -28.34 -25.93 -1.62
N SER A 217 -29.12 -26.53 -2.52
CA SER A 217 -30.57 -26.35 -2.59
C SER A 217 -31.31 -26.78 -1.33
N ALA A 218 -30.72 -27.66 -0.52
CA ALA A 218 -31.24 -28.12 0.76
C ALA A 218 -30.79 -27.29 1.96
N GLY A 219 -29.92 -26.32 1.79
CA GLY A 219 -29.38 -25.42 2.82
C GLY A 219 -27.87 -25.25 2.72
N ASP A 220 -27.37 -24.15 3.27
CA ASP A 220 -25.95 -23.81 3.23
C ASP A 220 -25.13 -24.75 4.14
N LEU A 221 -24.01 -25.24 3.62
CA LEU A 221 -23.08 -26.10 4.34
C LEU A 221 -21.82 -25.32 4.70
N HIS A 222 -21.44 -25.35 5.96
CA HIS A 222 -20.24 -24.69 6.48
C HIS A 222 -19.10 -25.68 6.65
N LEU A 223 -17.97 -25.43 5.97
CA LEU A 223 -16.77 -26.24 6.09
C LEU A 223 -15.60 -25.39 6.58
N HIS A 224 -15.06 -25.73 7.75
CA HIS A 224 -13.85 -25.10 8.28
C HIS A 224 -12.63 -25.90 7.89
N GLN A 225 -11.70 -25.27 7.18
CA GLN A 225 -10.39 -25.85 6.89
C GLN A 225 -9.35 -25.25 7.82
N LYS A 226 -8.38 -26.11 8.21
CA LYS A 226 -7.30 -25.69 9.11
C LYS A 226 -6.48 -24.57 8.47
N ALA A 227 -6.46 -23.42 9.12
CA ALA A 227 -5.66 -22.27 8.70
C ALA A 227 -4.17 -22.54 8.94
N GLN A 228 -3.34 -22.52 7.89
CA GLN A 228 -1.89 -22.72 7.98
C GLN A 228 -1.17 -21.67 7.12
N GLY A 229 0.03 -21.30 7.58
CA GLY A 229 0.94 -20.42 6.84
C GLY A 229 0.99 -18.98 7.35
N LEU A 230 2.10 -18.34 7.02
CA LEU A 230 2.35 -16.92 7.23
C LEU A 230 2.45 -16.24 5.86
N GLN A 231 1.76 -15.14 5.69
CA GLN A 231 1.84 -14.29 4.51
C GLN A 231 2.75 -13.12 4.81
N PHE A 232 3.77 -12.92 3.97
CA PHE A 232 4.61 -11.74 4.03
C PHE A 232 4.31 -10.83 2.84
N SER A 233 4.40 -9.53 3.08
CA SER A 233 4.28 -8.52 2.02
C SER A 233 5.19 -7.35 2.30
N ALA A 234 5.53 -6.61 1.23
CA ALA A 234 6.25 -5.36 1.31
C ALA A 234 5.58 -4.33 0.41
N GLY A 235 5.64 -3.07 0.79
CA GLY A 235 4.98 -2.00 0.07
C GLY A 235 5.75 -0.69 0.11
N VAL A 236 5.44 0.17 -0.85
CA VAL A 236 5.87 1.56 -0.90
C VAL A 236 4.67 2.44 -1.20
N GLY A 237 4.54 3.52 -0.47
CA GLY A 237 3.42 4.43 -0.60
C GLY A 237 3.80 5.87 -0.34
N VAL A 238 2.86 6.74 -0.65
CA VAL A 238 2.90 8.15 -0.30
C VAL A 238 1.72 8.43 0.61
N GLY A 239 1.86 9.38 1.52
CA GLY A 239 0.79 9.71 2.45
C GLY A 239 0.61 11.19 2.62
N LEU A 240 -0.63 11.55 2.81
CA LEU A 240 -1.05 12.90 3.12
C LEU A 240 -1.84 12.90 4.43
N GLU A 241 -1.40 13.70 5.38
CA GLU A 241 -2.09 13.89 6.66
C GLU A 241 -2.51 15.34 6.81
N PHE A 242 -3.74 15.55 7.25
CA PHE A 242 -4.27 16.86 7.61
C PHE A 242 -4.64 16.89 9.10
N LYS A 243 -3.97 17.74 9.87
CA LYS A 243 -4.23 17.96 11.28
C LYS A 243 -5.27 19.08 11.44
N PHE A 244 -6.49 18.72 11.83
CA PHE A 244 -7.54 19.69 12.11
C PHE A 244 -7.56 20.14 13.58
N SER A 245 -6.79 19.45 14.42
CA SER A 245 -6.54 19.79 15.82
C SER A 245 -5.08 19.52 16.16
N PRO A 246 -4.51 20.14 17.20
CA PRO A 246 -3.15 19.85 17.65
C PRO A 246 -2.86 18.37 17.90
N ASN A 247 -3.90 17.63 18.30
CA ASN A 247 -3.77 16.23 18.67
C ASN A 247 -4.49 15.25 17.74
N VAL A 248 -5.24 15.73 16.74
CA VAL A 248 -6.05 14.86 15.87
C VAL A 248 -5.89 15.26 14.41
N GLY A 249 -5.63 14.27 13.58
CA GLY A 249 -5.54 14.40 12.13
C GLY A 249 -6.23 13.26 11.41
N ILE A 250 -6.56 13.49 10.15
CA ILE A 250 -6.98 12.48 9.20
C ILE A 250 -5.85 12.25 8.22
N TYR A 251 -5.65 11.00 7.80
CA TYR A 251 -4.64 10.69 6.78
C TYR A 251 -5.18 9.76 5.71
N PHE A 252 -4.50 9.80 4.55
CA PHE A 252 -4.76 8.93 3.41
C PHE A 252 -3.43 8.51 2.78
N ASP A 253 -3.16 7.20 2.75
CA ASP A 253 -1.90 6.59 2.35
C ASP A 253 -2.11 5.55 1.24
N PRO A 254 -2.15 5.95 -0.05
CA PRO A 254 -2.09 5.01 -1.17
C PRO A 254 -0.72 4.32 -1.21
N THR A 255 -0.73 3.00 -1.37
CA THR A 255 0.46 2.15 -1.31
C THR A 255 0.40 1.10 -2.41
N ILE A 256 1.52 0.85 -3.08
CA ILE A 256 1.71 -0.32 -3.94
C ILE A 256 2.36 -1.40 -3.09
N ARG A 257 1.71 -2.57 -3.01
CA ARG A 257 2.12 -3.68 -2.16
C ARG A 257 2.31 -4.95 -2.97
N TYR A 258 3.39 -5.66 -2.68
CA TYR A 258 3.68 -6.97 -3.23
C TYR A 258 3.56 -8.03 -2.13
N TYR A 259 2.80 -9.09 -2.40
CA TYR A 259 2.64 -10.25 -1.54
C TYR A 259 3.57 -11.36 -1.99
N PHE A 260 4.44 -11.83 -1.09
CA PHE A 260 5.37 -12.89 -1.39
C PHE A 260 4.66 -14.25 -1.40
N ASP A 261 5.11 -15.14 -2.28
CA ASP A 261 4.61 -16.51 -2.29
C ASP A 261 4.91 -17.21 -0.96
N GLY A 262 3.94 -17.98 -0.49
CA GLY A 262 4.02 -18.70 0.76
C GLY A 262 3.10 -19.93 0.75
N ASN A 263 3.08 -20.68 1.85
CA ASN A 263 2.22 -21.85 2.01
C ASN A 263 0.79 -21.43 2.42
N GLN A 264 0.19 -20.53 1.62
CA GLN A 264 -1.12 -19.93 1.85
C GLN A 264 -2.19 -20.61 0.99
N PRO A 265 -3.46 -20.69 1.45
CA PRO A 265 -4.57 -21.01 0.59
C PRO A 265 -4.71 -20.01 -0.55
N ARG A 266 -5.29 -20.46 -1.66
CA ARG A 266 -5.58 -19.56 -2.79
C ARG A 266 -6.43 -18.39 -2.37
N SER A 267 -5.98 -17.19 -2.73
CA SER A 267 -6.67 -15.92 -2.49
C SER A 267 -6.38 -14.98 -3.64
N ILE A 268 -6.97 -13.81 -3.63
CA ILE A 268 -6.62 -12.76 -4.60
C ILE A 268 -5.14 -12.37 -4.52
N ARG A 269 -4.50 -12.49 -3.35
CA ARG A 269 -3.09 -12.16 -3.11
C ARG A 269 -2.12 -13.16 -3.75
N THR A 270 -2.51 -14.44 -3.83
CA THR A 270 -1.72 -15.49 -4.49
C THR A 270 -1.85 -15.45 -6.02
N ILE A 271 -2.96 -14.90 -6.54
CA ILE A 271 -3.21 -14.81 -7.98
C ILE A 271 -2.72 -13.48 -8.54
N GLN A 272 -2.86 -12.40 -7.78
CA GLN A 272 -2.40 -11.07 -8.13
C GLN A 272 -1.52 -10.53 -6.98
N PRO A 273 -0.23 -10.88 -6.97
CA PRO A 273 0.64 -10.52 -5.85
C PRO A 273 0.94 -9.01 -5.78
N LEU A 274 0.92 -8.30 -6.90
CA LEU A 274 1.10 -6.84 -6.92
C LEU A 274 -0.25 -6.13 -6.90
N ARG A 275 -0.47 -5.29 -5.89
CA ARG A 275 -1.76 -4.63 -5.64
C ARG A 275 -1.59 -3.19 -5.18
N MET A 276 -2.64 -2.41 -5.39
CA MET A 276 -2.78 -1.09 -4.78
C MET A 276 -3.67 -1.18 -3.54
N ASP A 277 -3.17 -0.64 -2.46
CA ASP A 277 -3.85 -0.51 -1.17
C ASP A 277 -4.17 0.96 -0.93
N PHE A 278 -5.36 1.24 -0.41
CA PHE A 278 -5.80 2.59 -0.04
C PHE A 278 -6.13 2.59 1.45
N GLU A 279 -5.20 3.08 2.25
CA GLU A 279 -5.35 3.19 3.69
C GLU A 279 -5.80 4.60 4.06
N ALA A 280 -6.80 4.69 4.91
CA ALA A 280 -7.26 5.95 5.49
C ALA A 280 -7.52 5.76 6.99
N GLY A 281 -7.36 6.83 7.78
CA GLY A 281 -7.58 6.72 9.20
C GLY A 281 -7.53 8.04 9.94
N LEU A 282 -7.82 7.93 11.23
CA LEU A 282 -7.66 9.01 12.20
C LEU A 282 -6.38 8.77 13.00
N ARG A 283 -5.57 9.82 13.15
CA ARG A 283 -4.32 9.81 13.91
C ARG A 283 -4.45 10.73 15.12
N PHE A 284 -4.03 10.22 16.28
CA PHE A 284 -4.06 10.89 17.56
C PHE A 284 -2.63 11.06 18.07
N SER A 285 -2.16 12.30 18.27
CA SER A 285 -0.86 12.57 18.91
C SER A 285 -0.98 12.36 20.41
N LEU A 286 -0.16 11.45 20.96
CA LEU A 286 -0.24 11.03 22.38
C LEU A 286 0.68 11.82 23.31
N GLY A 287 1.53 12.71 22.79
CA GLY A 287 2.39 13.57 23.59
C GLY A 287 3.42 14.34 22.78
N ARG A 288 3.68 15.53 23.21
CA ARG A 288 4.85 16.35 22.88
C ARG A 288 5.88 16.27 23.98
#